data_42691fb481fba419dffb7c439bdef918
#
_entry.id   42691fb481fba419dffb7c439bdef918
#
_cell.length_a   1.000
_cell.length_b   1.000
_cell.length_c   1.000
_cell.angle_alpha   90.00
_cell.angle_beta   90.00
_cell.angle_gamma   90.00
#
_symmetry.space_group_name_H-M   'P 1'
#
loop_
_entity.id
_entity.type
_entity.pdbx_description
1 polymer ?
#
loop_
_entity_poly.entity_id
_entity_poly.type
_entity_poly.pdbx_seq_one_letter_code
_entity_poly.pdbx_strand_id
1 'polypeptide(L)'
;MSLSAAIAADHDSSRWEKYIARFEVTDKKKMPKPGGVLFIGSSSIRMWKTLKQDFSGFSVINRGFGGSQIADSTHFAERILHPYKPRQIVLYAGDNDVNAGKSPETVLADFQQFVKTVLAKLPEARISFIAIKPSLSRWKLSEKMVKANALVHSECAKSKRLDYIDIWQPMLGDDGKPMPNLFLRDGLHLNAKGYALWTSLVKPLLAKRE
;
A
#
# COMPACT_ATOMS: atom_id res chain seq x y z
N MET A 1 -14.80 -12.24 -28.50
CA MET A 1 -15.44 -12.76 -27.27
C MET A 1 -15.34 -11.68 -26.20
N SER A 2 -16.48 -11.07 -25.87
CA SER A 2 -16.56 -9.98 -24.89
C SER A 2 -16.35 -10.58 -23.49
N LEU A 3 -15.23 -10.25 -22.82
CA LEU A 3 -15.11 -10.50 -21.39
C LEU A 3 -16.05 -9.51 -20.69
N SER A 4 -17.16 -10.05 -20.19
CA SER A 4 -18.02 -9.35 -19.24
C SER A 4 -17.17 -8.94 -18.05
N ALA A 5 -16.98 -7.63 -17.88
CA ALA A 5 -16.40 -7.08 -16.65
C ALA A 5 -17.35 -7.46 -15.52
N ALA A 6 -16.93 -8.40 -14.68
CA ALA A 6 -17.61 -8.65 -13.43
C ALA A 6 -17.64 -7.33 -12.66
N ILE A 7 -18.83 -6.78 -12.48
CA ILE A 7 -19.06 -5.62 -11.61
C ILE A 7 -18.53 -6.05 -10.24
N ALA A 8 -17.47 -5.41 -9.78
CA ALA A 8 -16.96 -5.61 -8.44
C ALA A 8 -18.12 -5.36 -7.48
N ALA A 9 -18.43 -6.34 -6.63
CA ALA A 9 -19.43 -6.18 -5.59
C ALA A 9 -19.15 -4.90 -4.83
N ASP A 10 -20.19 -4.13 -4.54
CA ASP A 10 -20.10 -2.81 -3.92
C ASP A 10 -19.34 -2.95 -2.58
N HIS A 11 -18.07 -2.54 -2.57
CA HIS A 11 -17.20 -2.66 -1.40
C HIS A 11 -17.53 -1.55 -0.42
N ASP A 12 -18.12 -1.91 0.73
CA ASP A 12 -18.46 -0.93 1.76
C ASP A 12 -17.24 -0.41 2.49
N SER A 13 -16.86 0.83 2.21
CA SER A 13 -15.79 1.56 2.87
C SER A 13 -16.28 2.44 4.04
N SER A 14 -17.57 2.49 4.34
CA SER A 14 -18.19 3.42 5.32
C SER A 14 -17.61 3.31 6.73
N ARG A 15 -17.18 2.12 7.12
CA ARG A 15 -16.52 1.87 8.42
C ARG A 15 -15.28 2.72 8.67
N TRP A 16 -14.66 3.26 7.61
CA TRP A 16 -13.44 4.07 7.71
C TRP A 16 -13.71 5.57 7.79
N GLU A 17 -14.96 6.02 7.60
CA GLU A 17 -15.34 7.43 7.53
C GLU A 17 -14.77 8.25 8.70
N LYS A 18 -14.88 7.76 9.93
CA LYS A 18 -14.33 8.43 11.12
C LYS A 18 -12.81 8.57 11.10
N TYR A 19 -12.10 7.63 10.45
CA TYR A 19 -10.65 7.71 10.29
C TYR A 19 -10.26 8.77 9.28
N ILE A 20 -10.95 8.81 8.16
CA ILE A 20 -10.72 9.77 7.09
C ILE A 20 -11.02 11.19 7.56
N ALA A 21 -12.14 11.40 8.25
CA ALA A 21 -12.48 12.70 8.85
C ALA A 21 -11.40 13.22 9.82
N ARG A 22 -10.69 12.35 10.53
CA ARG A 22 -9.55 12.76 11.39
C ARG A 22 -8.37 13.32 10.58
N PHE A 23 -8.08 12.76 9.41
CA PHE A 23 -7.07 13.33 8.52
C PHE A 23 -7.49 14.72 8.08
N GLU A 24 -8.72 14.91 7.65
CA GLU A 24 -9.25 16.21 7.21
C GLU A 24 -9.21 17.25 8.33
N VAL A 25 -9.60 16.88 9.55
CA VAL A 25 -9.52 17.79 10.73
C VAL A 25 -8.07 18.20 11.01
N THR A 26 -7.13 17.27 10.89
CA THR A 26 -5.70 17.55 11.09
C THR A 26 -5.19 18.50 9.99
N ASP A 27 -5.57 18.26 8.75
CA ASP A 27 -5.13 19.02 7.60
C ASP A 27 -5.72 20.44 7.59
N LYS A 28 -6.95 20.64 8.05
CA LYS A 28 -7.54 21.97 8.26
C LYS A 28 -6.68 22.82 9.19
N LYS A 29 -5.99 22.21 10.17
CA LYS A 29 -5.08 22.93 11.08
C LYS A 29 -3.72 23.19 10.43
N LYS A 30 -3.21 22.23 9.67
CA LYS A 30 -1.90 22.31 9.02
C LYS A 30 -1.85 21.38 7.80
N MET A 31 -2.21 21.95 6.64
CA MET A 31 -2.16 21.22 5.38
C MET A 31 -0.72 20.81 5.04
N PRO A 32 -0.44 19.53 4.75
CA PRO A 32 0.87 19.13 4.23
C PRO A 32 1.19 19.83 2.90
N LYS A 33 2.48 20.16 2.70
CA LYS A 33 2.95 20.74 1.43
C LYS A 33 2.72 19.74 0.28
N PRO A 34 2.20 20.20 -0.86
CA PRO A 34 2.00 19.35 -2.04
C PRO A 34 3.32 18.88 -2.64
N GLY A 35 3.26 17.89 -3.52
CA GLY A 35 4.42 17.38 -4.26
C GLY A 35 5.33 16.44 -3.46
N GLY A 36 4.92 16.00 -2.28
CA GLY A 36 5.65 15.03 -1.48
C GLY A 36 5.47 13.59 -1.94
N VAL A 37 5.94 12.64 -1.12
CA VAL A 37 5.69 11.20 -1.23
C VAL A 37 4.59 10.83 -0.26
N LEU A 38 3.50 10.25 -0.74
CA LEU A 38 2.37 9.87 0.08
C LEU A 38 2.33 8.36 0.27
N PHE A 39 2.39 7.92 1.52
CA PHE A 39 2.21 6.53 1.92
C PHE A 39 0.75 6.30 2.28
N ILE A 40 0.08 5.38 1.58
CA ILE A 40 -1.33 5.05 1.76
C ILE A 40 -1.52 3.54 1.90
N GLY A 41 -2.59 3.12 2.54
CA GLY A 41 -2.99 1.72 2.68
C GLY A 41 -3.28 1.32 4.11
N SER A 42 -2.97 0.07 4.45
CA SER A 42 -3.48 -0.59 5.64
C SER A 42 -2.68 -0.31 6.93
N SER A 43 -2.84 -1.20 7.92
CA SER A 43 -2.24 -1.06 9.24
C SER A 43 -0.72 -0.95 9.21
N SER A 44 -0.02 -1.59 8.28
CA SER A 44 1.43 -1.49 8.17
C SER A 44 1.88 -0.07 7.83
N ILE A 45 1.13 0.69 7.03
CA ILE A 45 1.40 2.11 6.82
C ILE A 45 1.01 2.92 8.07
N ARG A 46 -0.20 2.71 8.61
CA ARG A 46 -0.68 3.43 9.81
C ARG A 46 0.28 3.30 10.99
N MET A 47 0.84 2.11 11.19
CA MET A 47 1.71 1.80 12.33
C MET A 47 3.17 2.18 12.12
N TRP A 48 3.56 2.66 10.94
CA TRP A 48 4.92 3.12 10.65
C TRP A 48 5.16 4.47 11.32
N LYS A 49 5.38 4.45 12.63
CA LYS A 49 5.51 5.66 13.45
C LYS A 49 6.77 6.47 13.15
N THR A 50 7.83 5.79 12.75
CA THR A 50 9.12 6.39 12.38
C THR A 50 9.21 6.85 10.93
N LEU A 51 8.11 6.77 10.14
CA LEU A 51 8.11 7.02 8.69
C LEU A 51 8.87 8.32 8.30
N LYS A 52 8.64 9.43 9.02
CA LYS A 52 9.31 10.70 8.74
C LYS A 52 10.82 10.66 9.02
N GLN A 53 11.24 9.92 10.03
CA GLN A 53 12.65 9.75 10.40
C GLN A 53 13.35 8.81 9.42
N ASP A 54 12.71 7.68 9.08
CA ASP A 54 13.24 6.67 8.18
C ASP A 54 13.46 7.22 6.77
N PHE A 55 12.57 8.11 6.33
CA PHE A 55 12.67 8.81 5.05
C PHE A 55 13.09 10.28 5.22
N SER A 56 14.01 10.55 6.15
CA SER A 56 14.63 11.87 6.28
C SER A 56 15.24 12.31 4.93
N GLY A 57 14.99 13.56 4.53
CA GLY A 57 15.34 14.08 3.21
C GLY A 57 14.19 14.02 2.19
N PHE A 58 13.08 13.36 2.50
CA PHE A 58 11.86 13.36 1.71
C PHE A 58 10.71 14.03 2.47
N SER A 59 9.85 14.77 1.75
CA SER A 59 8.58 15.23 2.31
C SER A 59 7.60 14.07 2.26
N VAL A 60 7.40 13.37 3.38
CA VAL A 60 6.52 12.19 3.44
C VAL A 60 5.23 12.47 4.19
N ILE A 61 4.12 11.91 3.70
CA ILE A 61 2.79 11.99 4.29
C ILE A 61 2.30 10.57 4.56
N ASN A 62 1.83 10.29 5.79
CA ASN A 62 1.22 9.00 6.13
C ASN A 62 -0.31 9.13 6.10
N ARG A 63 -0.94 8.34 5.23
CA ARG A 63 -2.40 8.21 5.10
C ARG A 63 -2.83 6.74 5.20
N GLY A 64 -2.15 5.99 6.07
CA GLY A 64 -2.53 4.62 6.41
C GLY A 64 -3.69 4.56 7.40
N PHE A 65 -4.63 3.66 7.14
CA PHE A 65 -5.76 3.36 8.05
C PHE A 65 -5.94 1.85 8.19
N GLY A 66 -5.94 1.40 9.45
CA GLY A 66 -5.73 -0.02 9.78
C GLY A 66 -6.86 -0.94 9.32
N GLY A 67 -6.50 -2.10 8.75
CA GLY A 67 -7.47 -3.10 8.27
C GLY A 67 -8.07 -2.80 6.90
N SER A 68 -7.66 -1.69 6.25
CA SER A 68 -8.16 -1.33 4.93
C SER A 68 -7.67 -2.28 3.83
N GLN A 69 -8.46 -2.38 2.78
CA GLN A 69 -8.19 -3.05 1.54
C GLN A 69 -7.77 -2.03 0.45
N ILE A 70 -7.39 -2.51 -0.73
CA ILE A 70 -7.02 -1.62 -1.84
C ILE A 70 -8.22 -0.76 -2.26
N ALA A 71 -9.41 -1.35 -2.33
CA ALA A 71 -10.66 -0.67 -2.68
C ALA A 71 -10.98 0.50 -1.73
N ASP A 72 -10.67 0.38 -0.42
CA ASP A 72 -10.84 1.48 0.53
C ASP A 72 -9.93 2.67 0.19
N SER A 73 -8.67 2.40 -0.20
CA SER A 73 -7.73 3.45 -0.62
C SER A 73 -8.19 4.15 -1.89
N THR A 74 -8.83 3.41 -2.81
CA THR A 74 -9.45 3.94 -4.02
C THR A 74 -10.64 4.83 -3.69
N HIS A 75 -11.54 4.35 -2.84
CA HIS A 75 -12.76 5.07 -2.43
C HIS A 75 -12.44 6.45 -1.83
N PHE A 76 -11.44 6.50 -0.95
CA PHE A 76 -11.09 7.74 -0.26
C PHE A 76 -10.01 8.59 -0.97
N ALA A 77 -9.58 8.22 -2.19
CA ALA A 77 -8.49 8.92 -2.88
C ALA A 77 -8.74 10.43 -3.04
N GLU A 78 -9.98 10.85 -3.34
CA GLU A 78 -10.35 12.27 -3.47
C GLU A 78 -10.10 13.07 -2.19
N ARG A 79 -10.18 12.45 -1.03
CA ARG A 79 -10.11 13.10 0.27
C ARG A 79 -8.73 13.04 0.91
N ILE A 80 -8.00 11.92 0.73
CA ILE A 80 -6.75 11.66 1.44
C ILE A 80 -5.53 11.44 0.54
N LEU A 81 -5.68 11.64 -0.78
CA LEU A 81 -4.59 11.50 -1.73
C LEU A 81 -4.51 12.73 -2.65
N HIS A 82 -5.55 13.02 -3.43
CA HIS A 82 -5.55 14.07 -4.44
C HIS A 82 -5.25 15.49 -3.89
N PRO A 83 -5.73 15.90 -2.69
CA PRO A 83 -5.45 17.23 -2.16
C PRO A 83 -3.96 17.54 -1.98
N TYR A 84 -3.13 16.53 -1.78
CA TYR A 84 -1.68 16.72 -1.56
C TYR A 84 -0.87 16.74 -2.85
N LYS A 85 -1.47 16.44 -3.99
CA LYS A 85 -0.81 16.38 -5.31
C LYS A 85 0.57 15.68 -5.21
N PRO A 86 0.64 14.45 -4.65
CA PRO A 86 1.92 13.78 -4.45
C PRO A 86 2.58 13.49 -5.80
N ARG A 87 3.91 13.64 -5.86
CA ARG A 87 4.67 13.19 -7.03
C ARG A 87 4.84 11.67 -7.06
N GLN A 88 4.76 11.03 -5.89
CA GLN A 88 4.82 9.58 -5.76
C GLN A 88 3.88 9.10 -4.66
N ILE A 89 3.18 8.02 -4.92
CA ILE A 89 2.31 7.31 -3.98
C ILE A 89 2.92 5.95 -3.69
N VAL A 90 3.13 5.63 -2.41
CA VAL A 90 3.56 4.31 -1.96
C VAL A 90 2.34 3.62 -1.35
N LEU A 91 1.81 2.63 -2.06
CA LEU A 91 0.65 1.86 -1.63
C LEU A 91 1.08 0.55 -0.96
N TYR A 92 0.57 0.28 0.22
CA TYR A 92 0.61 -1.04 0.85
C TYR A 92 -0.78 -1.47 1.30
N ALA A 93 -1.37 -2.41 0.59
CA ALA A 93 -2.60 -3.13 0.91
C ALA A 93 -2.59 -4.48 0.18
N GLY A 94 -3.62 -5.30 0.36
CA GLY A 94 -3.75 -6.60 -0.30
C GLY A 94 -3.75 -7.77 0.69
N ASP A 95 -3.04 -7.68 1.82
CA ASP A 95 -3.06 -8.75 2.82
C ASP A 95 -4.41 -8.89 3.53
N ASN A 96 -5.14 -7.79 3.73
CA ASN A 96 -6.51 -7.81 4.23
C ASN A 96 -7.51 -8.25 3.15
N ASP A 97 -7.25 -7.93 1.90
CA ASP A 97 -8.01 -8.35 0.73
C ASP A 97 -8.02 -9.88 0.62
N VAL A 98 -6.83 -10.50 0.62
CA VAL A 98 -6.67 -11.96 0.57
C VAL A 98 -7.25 -12.62 1.83
N ASN A 99 -7.05 -12.02 3.02
CA ASN A 99 -7.62 -12.54 4.26
C ASN A 99 -9.15 -12.43 4.31
N ALA A 100 -9.75 -11.48 3.61
CA ALA A 100 -11.19 -11.34 3.42
C ALA A 100 -11.76 -12.27 2.33
N GLY A 101 -10.92 -13.12 1.72
CA GLY A 101 -11.33 -14.11 0.74
C GLY A 101 -11.22 -13.68 -0.72
N LYS A 102 -10.75 -12.46 -1.03
CA LYS A 102 -10.55 -12.03 -2.42
C LYS A 102 -9.55 -12.94 -3.14
N SER A 103 -9.80 -13.19 -4.41
CA SER A 103 -8.88 -13.90 -5.29
C SER A 103 -7.69 -13.02 -5.69
N PRO A 104 -6.56 -13.61 -6.13
CA PRO A 104 -5.45 -12.85 -6.70
C PRO A 104 -5.86 -11.91 -7.85
N GLU A 105 -6.79 -12.34 -8.69
CA GLU A 105 -7.31 -11.57 -9.81
C GLU A 105 -8.14 -10.37 -9.34
N THR A 106 -8.91 -10.54 -8.25
CA THR A 106 -9.65 -9.43 -7.62
C THR A 106 -8.68 -8.40 -7.04
N VAL A 107 -7.61 -8.85 -6.38
CA VAL A 107 -6.56 -7.95 -5.87
C VAL A 107 -5.92 -7.14 -7.01
N LEU A 108 -5.63 -7.79 -8.15
CA LEU A 108 -5.13 -7.10 -9.34
C LEU A 108 -6.14 -6.08 -9.86
N ALA A 109 -7.42 -6.46 -9.99
CA ALA A 109 -8.46 -5.55 -10.48
C ALA A 109 -8.62 -4.32 -9.57
N ASP A 110 -8.60 -4.51 -8.26
CA ASP A 110 -8.62 -3.40 -7.29
C ASP A 110 -7.38 -2.49 -7.43
N PHE A 111 -6.20 -3.07 -7.65
CA PHE A 111 -4.98 -2.31 -7.90
C PHE A 111 -5.08 -1.50 -9.20
N GLN A 112 -5.56 -2.10 -10.29
CA GLN A 112 -5.77 -1.41 -11.56
C GLN A 112 -6.78 -0.26 -11.43
N GLN A 113 -7.86 -0.46 -10.67
CA GLN A 113 -8.82 0.59 -10.39
C GLN A 113 -8.20 1.72 -9.56
N PHE A 114 -7.37 1.40 -8.57
CA PHE A 114 -6.61 2.40 -7.80
C PHE A 114 -5.70 3.23 -8.71
N VAL A 115 -4.92 2.58 -9.57
CA VAL A 115 -4.04 3.24 -10.55
C VAL A 115 -4.83 4.17 -11.46
N LYS A 116 -5.93 3.68 -12.03
CA LYS A 116 -6.84 4.47 -12.89
C LYS A 116 -7.36 5.72 -12.17
N THR A 117 -7.85 5.56 -10.94
CA THR A 117 -8.39 6.66 -10.13
C THR A 117 -7.33 7.72 -9.83
N VAL A 118 -6.12 7.29 -9.47
CA VAL A 118 -5.01 8.21 -9.18
C VAL A 118 -4.56 8.95 -10.44
N LEU A 119 -4.25 8.23 -11.51
CA LEU A 119 -3.69 8.83 -12.73
C LEU A 119 -4.69 9.69 -13.50
N ALA A 120 -6.00 9.49 -13.32
CA ALA A 120 -7.03 10.37 -13.89
C ALA A 120 -6.92 11.83 -13.37
N LYS A 121 -6.45 12.02 -12.15
CA LYS A 121 -6.28 13.36 -11.53
C LYS A 121 -4.82 13.79 -11.43
N LEU A 122 -3.90 12.84 -11.38
CA LEU A 122 -2.46 13.05 -11.18
C LEU A 122 -1.68 12.26 -12.25
N PRO A 123 -1.76 12.65 -13.54
CA PRO A 123 -1.22 11.85 -14.65
C PRO A 123 0.32 11.70 -14.59
N GLU A 124 1.01 12.62 -13.89
CA GLU A 124 2.46 12.59 -13.74
C GLU A 124 2.94 11.84 -12.49
N ALA A 125 2.04 11.45 -11.60
CA ALA A 125 2.41 10.77 -10.37
C ALA A 125 2.97 9.36 -10.64
N ARG A 126 3.95 8.94 -9.83
CA ARG A 126 4.41 7.54 -9.78
C ARG A 126 3.64 6.81 -8.69
N ILE A 127 3.36 5.54 -8.92
CA ILE A 127 2.71 4.66 -7.95
C ILE A 127 3.63 3.47 -7.71
N SER A 128 4.06 3.31 -6.47
CA SER A 128 4.92 2.21 -6.04
C SER A 128 4.11 1.29 -5.14
N PHE A 129 3.89 0.06 -5.58
CA PHE A 129 3.20 -0.97 -4.81
C PHE A 129 4.22 -1.76 -3.98
N ILE A 130 4.09 -1.72 -2.65
CA ILE A 130 4.83 -2.63 -1.78
C ILE A 130 4.13 -3.98 -1.84
N ALA A 131 4.85 -5.03 -2.20
CA ALA A 131 4.34 -6.40 -2.26
C ALA A 131 3.56 -6.78 -0.99
N ILE A 132 2.52 -7.57 -1.13
CA ILE A 132 1.84 -8.17 0.02
C ILE A 132 2.88 -8.98 0.79
N LYS A 133 3.10 -8.61 2.05
CA LYS A 133 4.14 -9.24 2.87
C LYS A 133 3.79 -10.66 3.30
N PRO A 134 4.76 -11.54 3.41
CA PRO A 134 4.56 -12.77 4.17
C PRO A 134 4.34 -12.42 5.64
N SER A 135 3.57 -13.21 6.36
CA SER A 135 3.40 -13.05 7.81
C SER A 135 3.12 -14.38 8.48
N LEU A 136 3.53 -14.51 9.73
CA LEU A 136 3.35 -15.75 10.51
C LEU A 136 1.87 -16.10 10.67
N SER A 137 1.06 -15.11 11.06
CA SER A 137 -0.36 -15.28 11.33
C SER A 137 -1.20 -15.62 10.09
N ARG A 138 -0.72 -15.24 8.89
CA ARG A 138 -1.43 -15.46 7.61
C ARG A 138 -0.65 -16.40 6.67
N TRP A 139 0.32 -17.13 7.17
CA TRP A 139 1.17 -17.99 6.33
C TRP A 139 0.38 -19.00 5.49
N LYS A 140 -0.72 -19.51 6.02
CA LYS A 140 -1.63 -20.40 5.27
C LYS A 140 -2.24 -19.77 4.00
N LEU A 141 -2.15 -18.45 3.84
CA LEU A 141 -2.61 -17.72 2.65
C LEU A 141 -1.46 -17.37 1.70
N SER A 142 -0.24 -17.82 1.99
CA SER A 142 0.99 -17.46 1.25
C SER A 142 0.89 -17.70 -0.25
N GLU A 143 0.35 -18.84 -0.68
CA GLU A 143 0.19 -19.15 -2.10
C GLU A 143 -0.69 -18.12 -2.84
N LYS A 144 -1.82 -17.71 -2.22
CA LYS A 144 -2.67 -16.67 -2.79
C LYS A 144 -1.97 -15.32 -2.83
N MET A 145 -1.21 -14.98 -1.78
CA MET A 145 -0.44 -13.72 -1.72
C MET A 145 0.66 -13.69 -2.79
N VAL A 146 1.39 -14.80 -2.99
CA VAL A 146 2.42 -14.91 -4.04
C VAL A 146 1.80 -14.74 -5.42
N LYS A 147 0.66 -15.38 -5.69
CA LYS A 147 -0.06 -15.23 -6.97
C LYS A 147 -0.51 -13.79 -7.19
N ALA A 148 -1.09 -13.15 -6.17
CA ALA A 148 -1.50 -11.75 -6.24
C ALA A 148 -0.29 -10.82 -6.49
N ASN A 149 0.82 -11.03 -5.78
CA ASN A 149 2.06 -10.31 -5.97
C ASN A 149 2.60 -10.45 -7.40
N ALA A 150 2.61 -11.65 -7.95
CA ALA A 150 3.05 -11.90 -9.33
C ALA A 150 2.19 -11.17 -10.36
N LEU A 151 0.86 -11.16 -10.19
CA LEU A 151 -0.06 -10.44 -11.06
C LEU A 151 0.17 -8.93 -11.00
N VAL A 152 0.29 -8.35 -9.79
CA VAL A 152 0.56 -6.91 -9.63
C VAL A 152 1.95 -6.54 -10.14
N HIS A 153 2.97 -7.38 -9.93
CA HIS A 153 4.30 -7.16 -10.49
C HIS A 153 4.26 -7.08 -12.03
N SER A 154 3.57 -8.04 -12.65
CA SER A 154 3.38 -8.04 -14.11
C SER A 154 2.63 -6.82 -14.61
N GLU A 155 1.67 -6.29 -13.84
CA GLU A 155 0.96 -5.05 -14.18
C GLU A 155 1.89 -3.84 -14.07
N CYS A 156 2.68 -3.76 -13.00
CA CYS A 156 3.64 -2.67 -12.82
C CYS A 156 4.66 -2.60 -13.96
N ALA A 157 5.10 -3.74 -14.49
CA ALA A 157 6.06 -3.80 -15.60
C ALA A 157 5.53 -3.18 -16.90
N LYS A 158 4.22 -2.96 -17.05
CA LYS A 158 3.61 -2.38 -18.26
C LYS A 158 3.74 -0.85 -18.33
N SER A 159 4.14 -0.18 -17.25
CA SER A 159 4.16 1.29 -17.19
C SER A 159 5.36 1.83 -16.42
N LYS A 160 6.05 2.82 -17.01
CA LYS A 160 7.14 3.55 -16.33
C LYS A 160 6.67 4.37 -15.10
N ARG A 161 5.37 4.52 -14.90
CA ARG A 161 4.79 5.20 -13.76
C ARG A 161 4.49 4.28 -12.57
N LEU A 162 4.65 2.97 -12.78
CA LEU A 162 4.38 1.96 -11.77
C LEU A 162 5.69 1.30 -11.33
N ASP A 163 5.88 1.16 -10.03
CA ASP A 163 6.98 0.43 -9.44
C ASP A 163 6.42 -0.72 -8.59
N TYR A 164 7.10 -1.84 -8.60
CA TYR A 164 6.87 -2.94 -7.67
C TYR A 164 8.04 -3.05 -6.70
N ILE A 165 7.75 -3.02 -5.41
CA ILE A 165 8.76 -3.12 -4.34
C ILE A 165 8.65 -4.51 -3.73
N ASP A 166 9.56 -5.39 -4.14
CA ASP A 166 9.61 -6.73 -3.58
C ASP A 166 10.15 -6.71 -2.15
N ILE A 167 9.29 -7.11 -1.23
CA ILE A 167 9.63 -7.31 0.17
C ILE A 167 9.44 -8.79 0.58
N TRP A 168 8.94 -9.63 -0.35
CA TRP A 168 8.58 -11.00 -0.01
C TRP A 168 9.82 -11.82 0.35
N GLN A 169 10.76 -11.96 -0.59
CA GLN A 169 11.98 -12.75 -0.38
C GLN A 169 12.83 -12.21 0.77
N PRO A 170 13.09 -10.89 0.89
CA PRO A 170 13.84 -10.33 2.01
C PRO A 170 13.25 -10.56 3.40
N MET A 171 11.97 -10.91 3.49
CA MET A 171 11.30 -11.20 4.77
C MET A 171 11.26 -12.69 5.13
N LEU A 172 11.79 -13.58 4.27
CA LEU A 172 11.87 -15.02 4.53
C LEU A 172 13.23 -15.39 5.11
N GLY A 173 13.22 -16.38 6.01
CA GLY A 173 14.41 -17.03 6.51
C GLY A 173 14.88 -18.16 5.59
N ASP A 174 15.97 -18.83 5.96
CA ASP A 174 16.57 -19.94 5.22
C ASP A 174 15.62 -21.14 5.08
N ASP A 175 14.64 -21.24 5.97
CA ASP A 175 13.57 -22.26 5.94
C ASP A 175 12.41 -21.90 4.98
N GLY A 176 12.52 -20.78 4.26
CA GLY A 176 11.50 -20.26 3.36
C GLY A 176 10.24 -19.73 4.06
N LYS A 177 10.27 -19.51 5.38
CA LYS A 177 9.15 -18.98 6.17
C LYS A 177 9.41 -17.56 6.64
N PRO A 178 8.35 -16.79 7.01
CA PRO A 178 8.52 -15.44 7.50
C PRO A 178 9.41 -15.43 8.76
N MET A 179 10.43 -14.57 8.77
CA MET A 179 11.34 -14.40 9.91
C MET A 179 10.59 -13.81 11.12
N PRO A 180 10.47 -14.56 12.26
CA PRO A 180 9.67 -14.09 13.41
C PRO A 180 10.16 -12.80 14.02
N ASN A 181 11.47 -12.50 13.94
CA ASN A 181 12.10 -11.33 14.51
C ASN A 181 11.75 -10.01 13.80
N LEU A 182 11.01 -10.05 12.67
CA LEU A 182 10.52 -8.87 11.96
C LEU A 182 9.14 -8.42 12.43
N PHE A 183 8.46 -9.22 13.27
CA PHE A 183 7.06 -9.00 13.63
C PHE A 183 6.89 -8.69 15.12
N LEU A 184 5.76 -8.08 15.45
CA LEU A 184 5.24 -8.01 16.80
C LEU A 184 4.71 -9.40 17.23
N ARG A 185 4.29 -9.52 18.49
CA ARG A 185 3.77 -10.79 19.05
C ARG A 185 2.58 -11.38 18.29
N ASP A 186 1.85 -10.55 17.57
CA ASP A 186 0.70 -11.00 16.76
C ASP A 186 1.11 -11.73 15.46
N GLY A 187 2.39 -11.74 15.13
CA GLY A 187 2.92 -12.39 13.92
C GLY A 187 2.42 -11.77 12.61
N LEU A 188 1.82 -10.57 12.67
CA LEU A 188 1.24 -9.85 11.54
C LEU A 188 1.87 -8.48 11.32
N HIS A 189 1.91 -7.65 12.38
CA HIS A 189 2.41 -6.28 12.30
C HIS A 189 3.92 -6.24 12.48
N LEU A 190 4.56 -5.34 11.74
CA LEU A 190 6.01 -5.18 11.80
C LEU A 190 6.45 -4.53 13.11
N ASN A 191 7.59 -4.97 13.61
CA ASN A 191 8.34 -4.29 14.65
C ASN A 191 9.39 -3.34 14.03
N ALA A 192 10.27 -2.74 14.86
CA ALA A 192 11.29 -1.80 14.39
C ALA A 192 12.25 -2.44 13.35
N LYS A 193 12.63 -3.72 13.52
CA LYS A 193 13.49 -4.43 12.55
C LYS A 193 12.77 -4.62 11.22
N GLY A 194 11.48 -4.97 11.24
CA GLY A 194 10.68 -5.10 10.04
C GLY A 194 10.55 -3.78 9.28
N TYR A 195 10.34 -2.66 9.97
CA TYR A 195 10.30 -1.35 9.32
C TYR A 195 11.69 -0.90 8.84
N ALA A 196 12.78 -1.22 9.53
CA ALA A 196 14.13 -0.96 9.04
C ALA A 196 14.41 -1.68 7.72
N LEU A 197 14.02 -2.96 7.61
CA LEU A 197 14.10 -3.71 6.36
C LEU A 197 13.26 -3.05 5.26
N TRP A 198 12.01 -2.70 5.54
CA TRP A 198 11.16 -2.03 4.55
C TRP A 198 11.77 -0.69 4.11
N THR A 199 12.33 0.07 5.04
CA THR A 199 13.00 1.34 4.73
C THR A 199 14.13 1.14 3.72
N SER A 200 14.98 0.13 3.92
CA SER A 200 16.11 -0.15 3.02
C SER A 200 15.66 -0.52 1.60
N LEU A 201 14.51 -1.17 1.46
CA LEU A 201 13.96 -1.60 0.17
C LEU A 201 13.15 -0.49 -0.54
N VAL A 202 12.44 0.33 0.23
CA VAL A 202 11.58 1.41 -0.32
C VAL A 202 12.39 2.66 -0.66
N LYS A 203 13.34 3.06 0.20
CA LYS A 203 14.05 4.34 0.08
C LYS A 203 14.78 4.55 -1.26
N PRO A 204 15.45 3.54 -1.85
CA PRO A 204 16.12 3.70 -3.16
C PRO A 204 15.17 4.03 -4.31
N LEU A 205 13.89 3.64 -4.18
CA LEU A 205 12.87 3.82 -5.21
C LEU A 205 12.05 5.11 -5.04
N LEU A 206 12.31 5.88 -3.97
CA LEU A 206 11.65 7.17 -3.81
C LEU A 206 12.25 8.20 -4.77
N ALA A 207 11.37 8.88 -5.52
CA ALA A 207 11.76 9.97 -6.39
C ALA A 207 12.43 11.07 -5.58
N LYS A 208 13.67 11.42 -5.92
CA LYS A 208 14.36 12.59 -5.38
C LYS A 208 13.62 13.85 -5.83
N ARG A 209 13.67 14.93 -5.04
CA ARG A 209 13.33 16.26 -5.55
C ARG A 209 14.37 16.63 -6.59
N GLU A 210 13.93 16.88 -7.79
CA GLU A 210 14.68 17.71 -8.74
C GLU A 210 14.65 19.16 -8.29
#